data_7d6334c63f15ded07ac99323ce5f807f
#
_entry.id   7d6334c63f15ded07ac99323ce5f807f
#
_cell.length_a   1.000
_cell.length_b   1.000
_cell.length_c   1.000
_cell.angle_alpha   90.00
_cell.angle_beta   90.00
_cell.angle_gamma   90.00
#
_symmetry.space_group_name_H-M   'P 1'
#
loop_
_entity.id
_entity.type
_entity.pdbx_description
1 polymer ?
#
loop_
_entity_poly.entity_id
_entity_poly.type
_entity_poly.pdbx_seq_one_letter_code
_entity_poly.pdbx_strand_id
1 'polypeptide(L)'
;MTIAALRCIVTLCVFCLLLGPLVMAQRESKRLSDLEASRAQRKQSSTGKAGRIPFTISGGVDGLYPGTVRPLTLHVDNPHRFRIKVRSLKVRVGSSDNETCGPEWIRPKRKVKVSVLVPARSRASVGYPVRMLKSAPLECQGSRWTLHFSGKGSRP
;
A
#
# COMPACT_ATOMS: atom_id res chain seq x y z
N MET A 1 -3.00 -58.91 23.80
CA MET A 1 -2.69 -57.50 23.42
C MET A 1 -1.33 -57.17 24.01
N THR A 2 -0.34 -57.00 23.16
CA THR A 2 1.07 -56.94 23.51
C THR A 2 1.46 -55.57 24.03
N ILE A 3 2.30 -55.51 25.05
CA ILE A 3 2.83 -54.32 25.76
C ILE A 3 3.42 -53.27 24.78
N ALA A 4 3.83 -53.69 23.59
CA ALA A 4 4.34 -52.82 22.53
C ALA A 4 3.28 -51.83 21.97
N ALA A 5 2.01 -52.19 21.88
CA ALA A 5 0.94 -51.34 21.37
C ALA A 5 0.58 -50.18 22.33
N LEU A 6 0.72 -50.43 23.64
CA LEU A 6 0.41 -49.41 24.66
C LEU A 6 1.48 -48.31 24.73
N ARG A 7 2.76 -48.66 24.44
CA ARG A 7 3.86 -47.67 24.42
C ARG A 7 3.76 -46.71 23.26
N CYS A 8 3.30 -47.11 22.09
CA CYS A 8 3.10 -46.21 20.94
C CYS A 8 2.02 -45.17 21.18
N ILE A 9 0.91 -45.52 21.85
CA ILE A 9 -0.21 -44.62 22.10
C ILE A 9 0.20 -43.54 23.11
N VAL A 10 0.94 -43.89 24.16
CA VAL A 10 1.38 -42.92 25.18
C VAL A 10 2.40 -41.91 24.58
N THR A 11 3.32 -42.40 23.74
CA THR A 11 4.32 -41.51 23.10
C THR A 11 3.66 -40.53 22.11
N LEU A 12 2.64 -40.95 21.37
CA LEU A 12 1.91 -40.11 20.42
C LEU A 12 1.08 -39.02 21.14
N CYS A 13 0.43 -39.36 22.27
CA CYS A 13 -0.33 -38.40 23.07
C CYS A 13 0.54 -37.33 23.72
N VAL A 14 1.74 -37.68 24.22
CA VAL A 14 2.67 -36.68 24.81
C VAL A 14 3.18 -35.70 23.74
N PHE A 15 3.42 -36.19 22.53
CA PHE A 15 3.86 -35.31 21.42
C PHE A 15 2.78 -34.35 20.98
N CYS A 16 1.50 -34.73 20.98
CA CYS A 16 0.39 -33.85 20.68
C CYS A 16 0.14 -32.76 21.75
N LEU A 17 0.42 -33.07 23.03
CA LEU A 17 0.23 -32.10 24.12
C LEU A 17 1.33 -31.05 24.18
N LEU A 18 2.54 -31.34 23.65
CA LEU A 18 3.66 -30.39 23.61
C LEU A 18 3.64 -29.46 22.38
N LEU A 19 3.03 -29.89 21.27
CA LEU A 19 2.94 -29.06 20.04
C LEU A 19 1.73 -28.13 19.99
N GLY A 20 0.70 -28.39 20.79
CA GLY A 20 -0.53 -27.59 20.82
C GLY A 20 -0.32 -26.10 21.12
N PRO A 21 0.42 -25.70 22.15
CA PRO A 21 0.58 -24.29 22.52
C PRO A 21 1.47 -23.50 21.54
N LEU A 22 2.42 -24.14 20.85
CA LEU A 22 3.31 -23.46 19.89
C LEU A 22 2.57 -22.95 18.64
N VAL A 23 1.58 -23.69 18.16
CA VAL A 23 0.80 -23.31 16.96
C VAL A 23 -0.14 -22.15 17.25
N MET A 24 -0.66 -22.03 18.47
CA MET A 24 -1.53 -20.92 18.87
C MET A 24 -0.75 -19.61 18.99
N ALA A 25 0.45 -19.63 19.54
CA ALA A 25 1.31 -18.45 19.69
C ALA A 25 1.75 -17.86 18.33
N GLN A 26 1.97 -18.69 17.32
CA GLN A 26 2.32 -18.23 15.97
C GLN A 26 1.16 -17.55 15.23
N ARG A 27 -0.09 -17.94 15.51
CA ARG A 27 -1.27 -17.32 14.89
C ARG A 27 -1.55 -15.91 15.44
N GLU A 28 -1.30 -15.68 16.71
CA GLU A 28 -1.47 -14.35 17.32
C GLU A 28 -0.40 -13.36 16.85
N SER A 29 0.85 -13.81 16.76
CA SER A 29 1.95 -12.99 16.24
C SER A 29 1.70 -12.52 14.79
N LYS A 30 1.15 -13.41 13.95
CA LYS A 30 0.81 -13.07 12.57
C LYS A 30 -0.34 -12.06 12.46
N ARG A 31 -1.35 -12.15 13.32
CA ARG A 31 -2.46 -11.18 13.36
C ARG A 31 -2.02 -9.79 13.83
N LEU A 32 -1.09 -9.71 14.76
CA LEU A 32 -0.51 -8.44 15.21
C LEU A 32 0.31 -7.77 14.11
N SER A 33 1.14 -8.51 13.38
CA SER A 33 1.89 -7.97 12.25
C SER A 33 1.00 -7.51 11.09
N ASP A 34 -0.09 -8.22 10.81
CA ASP A 34 -1.05 -7.82 9.77
C ASP A 34 -1.84 -6.55 10.17
N LEU A 35 -2.13 -6.37 11.45
CA LEU A 35 -2.77 -5.17 11.99
C LEU A 35 -1.82 -3.96 11.97
N GLU A 36 -0.54 -4.15 12.23
CA GLU A 36 0.47 -3.09 12.15
C GLU A 36 0.75 -2.71 10.70
N ALA A 37 0.83 -3.66 9.78
CA ALA A 37 0.94 -3.41 8.35
C ALA A 37 -0.27 -2.62 7.82
N SER A 38 -1.48 -2.96 8.25
CA SER A 38 -2.71 -2.22 7.91
C SER A 38 -2.74 -0.81 8.51
N ARG A 39 -2.15 -0.60 9.70
CA ARG A 39 -2.00 0.72 10.30
C ARG A 39 -0.93 1.57 9.61
N ALA A 40 0.17 0.96 9.16
CA ALA A 40 1.22 1.65 8.41
C ALA A 40 0.71 2.15 7.06
N GLN A 41 -0.10 1.37 6.35
CA GLN A 41 -0.77 1.81 5.11
C GLN A 41 -1.76 2.95 5.34
N ARG A 42 -2.41 3.01 6.50
CA ARG A 42 -3.35 4.09 6.84
C ARG A 42 -2.65 5.41 7.21
N LYS A 43 -1.37 5.39 7.57
CA LYS A 43 -0.58 6.57 8.00
C LYS A 43 0.04 7.37 6.85
N GLN A 44 -0.07 6.93 5.59
CA GLN A 44 0.41 7.65 4.39
C GLN A 44 -0.57 8.70 3.87
N SER A 45 -1.49 9.16 4.73
CA SER A 45 -2.37 10.28 4.43
C SER A 45 -1.62 11.60 4.67
N SER A 46 -1.12 12.22 3.61
CA SER A 46 -0.52 13.55 3.71
C SER A 46 -1.61 14.62 3.84
N THR A 47 -1.75 15.16 5.04
CA THR A 47 -2.64 16.29 5.32
C THR A 47 -2.04 17.58 4.75
N GLY A 48 -2.71 18.20 3.80
CA GLY A 48 -2.25 19.45 3.18
C GLY A 48 -2.34 20.64 4.12
N LYS A 49 -1.30 21.49 4.10
CA LYS A 49 -1.08 22.65 4.99
C LYS A 49 -1.90 23.88 4.59
N ALA A 50 -2.39 24.59 5.58
CA ALA A 50 -3.00 25.93 5.67
C ALA A 50 -3.70 26.54 4.41
N GLY A 51 -4.97 26.89 4.54
CA GLY A 51 -5.80 27.52 3.51
C GLY A 51 -6.34 26.58 2.43
N ARG A 52 -6.05 25.27 2.53
CA ARG A 52 -6.49 24.21 1.62
C ARG A 52 -7.43 23.28 2.33
N ILE A 53 -8.47 22.88 1.64
CA ILE A 53 -9.43 21.91 2.14
C ILE A 53 -8.70 20.56 2.25
N PRO A 54 -8.61 19.93 3.46
CA PRO A 54 -7.96 18.64 3.62
C PRO A 54 -8.77 17.54 2.92
N PHE A 55 -8.08 16.66 2.23
CA PHE A 55 -8.63 15.44 1.62
C PHE A 55 -7.56 14.36 1.60
N THR A 56 -7.97 13.11 1.50
CA THR A 56 -7.06 11.97 1.48
C THR A 56 -6.79 11.52 0.06
N ILE A 57 -5.56 11.13 -0.24
CA ILE A 57 -5.17 10.53 -1.51
C ILE A 57 -4.54 9.18 -1.21
N SER A 58 -5.00 8.15 -1.90
CA SER A 58 -4.42 6.80 -1.88
C SER A 58 -4.27 6.29 -3.31
N GLY A 59 -3.45 5.28 -3.52
CA GLY A 59 -3.33 4.67 -4.84
C GLY A 59 -2.11 3.78 -4.96
N GLY A 60 -2.06 3.04 -6.07
CA GLY A 60 -1.00 2.12 -6.42
C GLY A 60 -0.84 2.01 -7.93
N VAL A 61 0.29 1.51 -8.35
CA VAL A 61 0.58 1.18 -9.75
C VAL A 61 1.13 -0.24 -9.79
N ASP A 62 0.57 -1.02 -10.70
CA ASP A 62 1.00 -2.39 -10.94
C ASP A 62 1.52 -2.55 -12.37
N GLY A 63 2.30 -3.60 -12.61
CA GLY A 63 2.76 -3.98 -13.95
C GLY A 63 3.71 -2.96 -14.58
N LEU A 64 4.56 -2.29 -13.79
CA LEU A 64 5.66 -1.48 -14.30
C LEU A 64 6.81 -2.37 -14.74
N TYR A 65 7.28 -2.14 -15.97
CA TYR A 65 8.47 -2.77 -16.57
C TYR A 65 9.43 -1.71 -17.06
N PRO A 66 10.73 -2.01 -17.17
CA PRO A 66 11.69 -1.10 -17.77
C PRO A 66 11.22 -0.55 -19.13
N GLY A 67 11.20 0.75 -19.28
CA GLY A 67 10.78 1.46 -20.48
C GLY A 67 9.28 1.71 -20.63
N THR A 68 8.41 1.18 -19.76
CA THR A 68 6.96 1.34 -19.86
C THR A 68 6.43 2.57 -19.14
N VAL A 69 5.28 3.02 -19.58
CA VAL A 69 4.45 4.03 -18.90
C VAL A 69 3.13 3.39 -18.51
N ARG A 70 2.74 3.50 -17.25
CA ARG A 70 1.47 2.98 -16.74
C ARG A 70 0.71 4.07 -15.97
N PRO A 71 -0.61 4.04 -16.00
CA PRO A 71 -1.41 4.91 -15.14
C PRO A 71 -1.38 4.38 -13.69
N LEU A 72 -0.90 5.19 -12.77
CA LEU A 72 -1.11 5.03 -11.34
C LEU A 72 -2.55 5.47 -11.05
N THR A 73 -3.39 4.59 -10.56
CA THR A 73 -4.75 4.94 -10.14
C THR A 73 -4.71 5.59 -8.78
N LEU A 74 -5.07 6.87 -8.74
CA LEU A 74 -5.21 7.64 -7.50
C LEU A 74 -6.67 7.71 -7.11
N HIS A 75 -6.97 7.42 -5.85
CA HIS A 75 -8.25 7.61 -5.22
C HIS A 75 -8.21 8.86 -4.35
N VAL A 76 -9.10 9.79 -4.60
CA VAL A 76 -9.26 11.02 -3.83
C VAL A 76 -10.53 10.92 -3.01
N ASP A 77 -10.37 10.88 -1.68
CA ASP A 77 -11.47 10.79 -0.74
C ASP A 77 -11.81 12.17 -0.16
N ASN A 78 -13.06 12.57 -0.31
CA ASN A 78 -13.61 13.80 0.26
C ASN A 78 -14.36 13.50 1.57
N PRO A 79 -13.79 13.79 2.74
CA PRO A 79 -14.46 13.55 4.03
C PRO A 79 -15.52 14.60 4.37
N HIS A 80 -15.61 15.69 3.59
CA HIS A 80 -16.47 16.83 3.90
C HIS A 80 -17.92 16.61 3.48
N ARG A 81 -18.83 17.35 4.09
CA ARG A 81 -20.26 17.40 3.73
C ARG A 81 -20.56 18.28 2.50
N PHE A 82 -19.55 18.81 1.86
CA PHE A 82 -19.64 19.63 0.64
C PHE A 82 -18.68 19.07 -0.41
N ARG A 83 -18.95 19.39 -1.68
CA ARG A 83 -18.08 19.02 -2.80
C ARG A 83 -16.76 19.78 -2.76
N ILE A 84 -15.69 19.16 -3.22
CA ILE A 84 -14.39 19.79 -3.38
C ILE A 84 -13.93 19.69 -4.83
N LYS A 85 -13.19 20.70 -5.29
CA LYS A 85 -12.54 20.72 -6.60
C LYS A 85 -11.05 20.52 -6.41
N VAL A 86 -10.51 19.39 -6.87
CA VAL A 86 -9.08 19.10 -6.85
C VAL A 86 -8.45 19.66 -8.12
N ARG A 87 -7.43 20.52 -7.98
CA ARG A 87 -6.81 21.26 -9.08
C ARG A 87 -5.43 20.74 -9.47
N SER A 88 -4.73 20.09 -8.56
CA SER A 88 -3.42 19.52 -8.84
C SER A 88 -3.12 18.33 -7.93
N LEU A 89 -2.43 17.37 -8.49
CA LEU A 89 -1.90 16.21 -7.79
C LEU A 89 -0.39 16.13 -8.05
N LYS A 90 0.35 15.65 -7.06
CA LYS A 90 1.78 15.39 -7.12
C LYS A 90 2.07 14.08 -6.41
N VAL A 91 2.87 13.25 -7.05
CA VAL A 91 3.37 11.98 -6.52
C VAL A 91 4.88 12.08 -6.34
N ARG A 92 5.37 11.62 -5.22
CA ARG A 92 6.80 11.36 -4.96
C ARG A 92 6.97 9.87 -4.70
N VAL A 93 8.03 9.30 -5.24
CA VAL A 93 8.40 7.91 -4.98
C VAL A 93 9.38 7.89 -3.82
N GLY A 94 9.15 7.03 -2.86
CA GLY A 94 10.03 6.74 -1.74
C GLY A 94 10.80 5.44 -1.95
N SER A 95 11.09 4.73 -0.87
CA SER A 95 11.80 3.45 -0.91
C SER A 95 10.97 2.35 -1.57
N SER A 96 11.67 1.34 -2.05
CA SER A 96 11.10 0.09 -2.57
C SER A 96 11.25 -1.03 -1.53
N ASP A 97 10.51 -2.11 -1.72
CA ASP A 97 10.69 -3.39 -1.02
C ASP A 97 11.90 -4.18 -1.54
N ASN A 98 12.50 -3.76 -2.64
CA ASN A 98 13.72 -4.32 -3.21
C ASN A 98 14.84 -3.27 -3.14
N GLU A 99 15.91 -3.56 -2.38
CA GLU A 99 17.01 -2.62 -2.12
C GLU A 99 17.74 -2.16 -3.39
N THR A 100 17.78 -2.99 -4.43
CA THR A 100 18.39 -2.63 -5.72
C THR A 100 17.53 -1.69 -6.56
N CYS A 101 16.27 -1.48 -6.14
CA CYS A 101 15.27 -0.73 -6.90
C CYS A 101 14.94 0.59 -6.22
N GLY A 102 15.83 1.55 -6.33
CA GLY A 102 15.64 2.89 -5.77
C GLY A 102 14.61 3.74 -6.53
N PRO A 103 14.20 4.86 -5.92
CA PRO A 103 13.22 5.79 -6.50
C PRO A 103 13.71 6.45 -7.80
N GLU A 104 15.00 6.40 -8.09
CA GLU A 104 15.60 6.93 -9.32
C GLU A 104 15.13 6.21 -10.59
N TRP A 105 14.67 4.97 -10.49
CA TRP A 105 14.18 4.20 -11.62
C TRP A 105 12.74 4.54 -12.01
N ILE A 106 12.00 5.22 -11.11
CA ILE A 106 10.59 5.56 -11.33
C ILE A 106 10.45 7.07 -11.55
N ARG A 107 9.76 7.43 -12.62
CA ARG A 107 9.50 8.83 -13.01
C ARG A 107 7.99 9.09 -13.07
N PRO A 108 7.37 9.51 -11.96
CA PRO A 108 6.02 10.08 -12.02
C PRO A 108 6.06 11.43 -12.75
N LYS A 109 5.02 11.77 -13.47
CA LYS A 109 4.88 13.11 -14.04
C LYS A 109 4.94 14.13 -12.92
N ARG A 110 5.83 15.13 -13.01
CA ARG A 110 6.17 16.05 -11.90
C ARG A 110 4.94 16.74 -11.28
N LYS A 111 3.97 17.09 -12.09
CA LYS A 111 2.72 17.72 -11.67
C LYS A 111 1.66 17.51 -12.73
N VAL A 112 0.53 16.97 -12.33
CA VAL A 112 -0.62 16.83 -13.20
C VAL A 112 -1.65 17.89 -12.79
N LYS A 113 -1.98 18.78 -13.72
CA LYS A 113 -3.13 19.67 -13.57
C LYS A 113 -4.37 18.80 -13.74
N VAL A 114 -5.21 18.75 -12.75
CA VAL A 114 -6.49 18.03 -12.77
C VAL A 114 -7.61 19.01 -12.50
N SER A 115 -8.79 18.68 -12.93
CA SER A 115 -10.00 19.41 -12.59
C SER A 115 -11.07 18.41 -12.22
N VAL A 116 -10.90 17.80 -11.06
CA VAL A 116 -11.78 16.74 -10.56
C VAL A 116 -12.67 17.32 -9.48
N LEU A 117 -13.97 17.16 -9.68
CA LEU A 117 -14.99 17.49 -8.69
C LEU A 117 -15.30 16.21 -7.91
N VAL A 118 -15.02 16.22 -6.62
CA VAL A 118 -15.32 15.08 -5.73
C VAL A 118 -16.55 15.44 -4.90
N PRO A 119 -17.67 14.72 -5.04
CA PRO A 119 -18.89 14.99 -4.27
C PRO A 119 -18.66 14.90 -2.77
N ALA A 120 -19.61 15.37 -1.98
CA ALA A 120 -19.59 15.27 -0.53
C ALA A 120 -19.51 13.81 -0.09
N ARG A 121 -18.64 13.51 0.89
CA ARG A 121 -18.47 12.17 1.48
C ARG A 121 -18.27 11.05 0.44
N SER A 122 -17.58 11.37 -0.66
CA SER A 122 -17.42 10.49 -1.81
C SER A 122 -15.96 10.37 -2.22
N ARG A 123 -15.69 9.40 -3.10
CA ARG A 123 -14.39 9.11 -3.69
C ARG A 123 -14.43 9.36 -5.20
N ALA A 124 -13.34 9.88 -5.75
CA ALA A 124 -13.11 9.95 -7.18
C ALA A 124 -11.77 9.30 -7.54
N SER A 125 -11.69 8.68 -8.72
CA SER A 125 -10.47 8.06 -9.23
C SER A 125 -9.85 8.93 -10.32
N VAL A 126 -8.51 9.03 -10.32
CA VAL A 126 -7.73 9.81 -11.27
C VAL A 126 -6.53 9.01 -11.74
N GLY A 127 -6.33 8.90 -13.05
CA GLY A 127 -5.13 8.31 -13.65
C GLY A 127 -3.95 9.29 -13.57
N TYR A 128 -2.82 8.82 -13.07
CA TYR A 128 -1.58 9.59 -12.97
C TYR A 128 -0.44 8.86 -13.68
N PRO A 129 0.13 9.35 -14.80
CA PRO A 129 1.13 8.61 -15.55
C PRO A 129 2.45 8.48 -14.79
N VAL A 130 2.93 7.25 -14.70
CA VAL A 130 4.21 6.88 -14.10
C VAL A 130 5.00 6.08 -15.13
N ARG A 131 6.29 6.38 -15.25
CA ARG A 131 7.22 5.67 -16.14
C ARG A 131 8.29 4.96 -15.32
N MET A 132 8.64 3.74 -15.71
CA MET A 132 9.90 3.12 -15.33
C MET A 132 10.95 3.39 -16.42
N LEU A 133 12.16 3.77 -16.02
CA LEU A 133 13.25 4.04 -16.97
C LEU A 133 13.63 2.76 -17.74
N LYS A 134 14.05 2.89 -18.99
CA LYS A 134 14.53 1.75 -19.79
C LYS A 134 15.78 1.10 -19.20
N SER A 135 16.60 1.91 -18.52
CA SER A 135 17.84 1.47 -17.86
C SER A 135 17.61 0.89 -16.46
N ALA A 136 16.37 0.79 -16.02
CA ALA A 136 16.06 0.13 -14.74
C ALA A 136 16.43 -1.36 -14.83
N PRO A 137 17.02 -1.94 -13.77
CA PRO A 137 17.28 -3.37 -13.69
C PRO A 137 15.99 -4.18 -13.85
N LEU A 138 16.10 -5.37 -14.46
CA LEU A 138 14.94 -6.26 -14.63
C LEU A 138 14.35 -6.72 -13.30
N GLU A 139 15.19 -6.82 -12.28
CA GLU A 139 14.82 -7.18 -10.90
C GLU A 139 13.87 -6.17 -10.27
N CYS A 140 13.75 -4.96 -10.85
CA CYS A 140 12.78 -3.95 -10.41
C CYS A 140 11.37 -4.20 -10.94
N GLN A 141 11.21 -5.15 -11.85
CA GLN A 141 9.90 -5.56 -12.30
C GLN A 141 9.09 -6.18 -11.15
N GLY A 142 7.90 -5.67 -10.91
CA GLY A 142 7.04 -6.16 -9.84
C GLY A 142 7.38 -5.64 -8.43
N SER A 143 8.46 -4.88 -8.27
CA SER A 143 8.78 -4.24 -6.99
C SER A 143 7.68 -3.25 -6.59
N ARG A 144 7.49 -3.10 -5.28
CA ARG A 144 6.54 -2.15 -4.69
C ARG A 144 7.28 -0.95 -4.13
N TRP A 145 6.78 0.24 -4.44
CA TRP A 145 7.35 1.50 -3.94
C TRP A 145 6.40 2.19 -2.97
N THR A 146 6.98 2.77 -1.94
CA THR A 146 6.27 3.72 -1.10
C THR A 146 5.96 4.97 -1.90
N LEU A 147 4.69 5.38 -1.97
CA LEU A 147 4.26 6.55 -2.70
C LEU A 147 3.74 7.62 -1.75
N HIS A 148 4.27 8.83 -1.89
CA HIS A 148 3.82 10.00 -1.14
C HIS A 148 3.00 10.91 -2.03
N PHE A 149 1.78 11.19 -1.60
CA PHE A 149 0.82 11.98 -2.36
C PHE A 149 0.65 13.38 -1.77
N SER A 150 0.48 14.37 -2.64
CA SER A 150 0.05 15.70 -2.23
C SER A 150 -0.85 16.32 -3.30
N GLY A 151 -1.77 17.18 -2.89
CA GLY A 151 -2.73 17.81 -3.78
C GLY A 151 -3.21 19.16 -3.29
N LYS A 152 -3.87 19.89 -4.19
CA LYS A 152 -4.53 21.17 -3.87
C LYS A 152 -6.00 21.05 -4.21
N GLY A 153 -6.85 21.25 -3.21
CA GLY A 153 -8.30 21.32 -3.35
C GLY A 153 -8.86 22.66 -2.89
N SER A 154 -9.99 23.04 -3.43
CA SER A 154 -10.76 24.22 -3.06
C SER A 154 -12.25 23.89 -3.05
N ARG A 155 -13.07 24.71 -2.43
CA ARG A 155 -14.50 24.72 -2.74
C ARG A 155 -14.69 25.18 -4.20
N PRO A 156 -15.67 24.60 -4.91
CA PRO A 156 -16.01 25.06 -6.26
C PRO A 156 -16.50 26.48 -6.27
#